data_3876ca788cc0df6573edc434d1f23bac
#
_entry.id   3876ca788cc0df6573edc434d1f23bac
#
_cell.length_a   1.000
_cell.length_b   1.000
_cell.length_c   1.000
_cell.angle_alpha   90.00
_cell.angle_beta   90.00
_cell.angle_gamma   90.00
#
_symmetry.space_group_name_H-M   'P 1'
#
loop_
_entity.id
_entity.type
_entity.pdbx_description
1 polymer ?
#
loop_
_entity_poly.entity_id
_entity_poly.type
_entity_poly.pdbx_seq_one_letter_code
_entity_poly.pdbx_strand_id
1 'polypeptide(L)'
;AVADHVTTLPYVDSDRMAAAGGSYGGYMVDWLLGHTQRFRALVSHAGVYDLKSMAGETEELWFPLWEFKGMPWDSPDTYEKLSPSTFAKEFKTPTLVMHGELDYRVPVGQGMQLFSALQLQKIPSKMVLFPDEGHWVLKPRNSMLWYKTVLDWVGEWTTRRAGPATP
;
A
#
# COMPACT_ATOMS: atom_id res chain seq x y z
N ALA A 1 -1.44 13.56 12.72
CA ALA A 1 -0.33 14.19 13.44
C ALA A 1 0.89 14.46 12.56
N VAL A 2 1.63 13.44 12.04
CA VAL A 2 2.86 13.68 11.23
C VAL A 2 2.57 14.51 9.98
N ALA A 3 1.60 14.11 9.17
CA ALA A 3 1.25 14.85 7.97
C ALA A 3 0.75 16.28 8.26
N ASP A 4 0.06 16.49 9.39
CA ASP A 4 -0.36 17.85 9.80
C ASP A 4 0.83 18.74 10.13
N HIS A 5 1.84 18.17 10.79
CA HIS A 5 3.08 18.90 11.05
C HIS A 5 3.83 19.20 9.75
N VAL A 6 3.99 18.21 8.88
CA VAL A 6 4.69 18.38 7.59
C VAL A 6 4.07 19.51 6.76
N THR A 7 2.74 19.64 6.74
CA THR A 7 2.07 20.72 5.99
C THR A 7 2.27 22.13 6.56
N THR A 8 2.81 22.26 7.77
CA THR A 8 3.16 23.59 8.32
C THR A 8 4.54 24.09 7.90
N LEU A 9 5.34 23.23 7.28
CA LEU A 9 6.71 23.57 6.87
C LEU A 9 6.70 24.44 5.61
N PRO A 10 7.42 25.56 5.57
CA PRO A 10 7.31 26.57 4.50
C PRO A 10 7.80 26.09 3.12
N TYR A 11 8.50 24.98 3.05
CA TYR A 11 9.02 24.35 1.83
C TYR A 11 8.17 23.18 1.35
N VAL A 12 7.06 22.87 2.04
CA VAL A 12 6.16 21.76 1.69
C VAL A 12 4.95 22.29 0.94
N ASP A 13 4.70 21.74 -0.23
CA ASP A 13 3.47 21.95 -0.96
C ASP A 13 2.42 20.92 -0.52
N SER A 14 1.48 21.34 0.31
CA SER A 14 0.43 20.48 0.86
C SER A 14 -0.51 19.88 -0.19
N ASP A 15 -0.59 20.49 -1.36
CA ASP A 15 -1.44 20.03 -2.45
C ASP A 15 -0.77 18.99 -3.34
N ARG A 16 0.53 18.72 -3.12
CA ARG A 16 1.34 17.82 -3.93
C ARG A 16 2.06 16.74 -3.13
N MET A 17 1.45 16.29 -2.05
CA MET A 17 2.01 15.24 -1.22
C MET A 17 1.72 13.84 -1.79
N ALA A 18 2.68 12.94 -1.65
CA ALA A 18 2.53 11.50 -1.84
C ALA A 18 2.94 10.75 -0.57
N ALA A 19 2.47 9.53 -0.40
CA ALA A 19 2.94 8.64 0.65
C ALA A 19 3.44 7.32 0.05
N ALA A 20 4.54 6.82 0.59
CA ALA A 20 5.15 5.57 0.17
C ALA A 20 5.57 4.76 1.40
N GLY A 21 5.42 3.45 1.33
CA GLY A 21 5.82 2.57 2.40
C GLY A 21 6.03 1.14 1.93
N GLY A 22 6.89 0.40 2.66
CA GLY A 22 7.15 -1.01 2.42
C GLY A 22 6.84 -1.85 3.65
N SER A 23 6.37 -3.09 3.48
CA SER A 23 6.04 -4.00 4.57
C SER A 23 4.96 -3.40 5.50
N TYR A 24 5.24 -3.21 6.78
CA TYR A 24 4.35 -2.47 7.67
C TYR A 24 4.04 -1.05 7.15
N GLY A 25 5.03 -0.38 6.54
CA GLY A 25 4.80 0.91 5.88
C GLY A 25 3.86 0.79 4.68
N GLY A 26 3.89 -0.31 3.94
CA GLY A 26 2.93 -0.66 2.90
C GLY A 26 1.51 -0.84 3.47
N TYR A 27 1.38 -1.59 4.57
CA TYR A 27 0.12 -1.68 5.32
C TYR A 27 -0.41 -0.30 5.71
N MET A 28 0.46 0.58 6.24
CA MET A 28 0.04 1.94 6.59
C MET A 28 -0.40 2.76 5.38
N VAL A 29 0.23 2.57 4.22
CA VAL A 29 -0.22 3.20 2.96
C VAL A 29 -1.59 2.68 2.55
N ASP A 30 -1.81 1.36 2.62
CA ASP A 30 -3.10 0.73 2.31
C ASP A 30 -4.19 1.18 3.30
N TRP A 31 -3.83 1.36 4.57
CA TRP A 31 -4.71 1.97 5.57
C TRP A 31 -5.06 3.42 5.24
N LEU A 32 -4.06 4.24 4.89
CA LEU A 32 -4.28 5.63 4.49
C LEU A 32 -5.21 5.73 3.27
N LEU A 33 -5.11 4.80 2.33
CA LEU A 33 -5.95 4.74 1.13
C LEU A 33 -7.45 4.70 1.47
N GLY A 34 -7.82 4.00 2.56
CA GLY A 34 -9.19 3.91 3.05
C GLY A 34 -9.62 5.03 4.03
N HIS A 35 -8.69 5.84 4.52
CA HIS A 35 -8.96 6.76 5.63
C HIS A 35 -8.69 8.24 5.33
N THR A 36 -8.04 8.57 4.21
CA THR A 36 -7.76 9.96 3.85
C THR A 36 -7.56 10.15 2.35
N GLN A 37 -7.90 11.32 1.86
CA GLN A 37 -7.68 11.73 0.46
C GLN A 37 -6.62 12.85 0.36
N ARG A 38 -5.79 13.01 1.40
CA ARG A 38 -4.77 14.05 1.49
C ARG A 38 -3.65 13.90 0.45
N PHE A 39 -3.37 12.67 0.02
CA PHE A 39 -2.25 12.37 -0.86
C PHE A 39 -2.69 12.29 -2.32
N ARG A 40 -1.85 12.81 -3.23
CA ARG A 40 -2.06 12.75 -4.69
C ARG A 40 -1.70 11.39 -5.27
N ALA A 41 -0.79 10.68 -4.63
CA ALA A 41 -0.38 9.35 -5.00
C ALA A 41 0.03 8.53 -3.78
N LEU A 42 -0.14 7.23 -3.89
CA LEU A 42 0.31 6.26 -2.91
C LEU A 42 1.22 5.24 -3.58
N VAL A 43 2.19 4.73 -2.82
CA VAL A 43 3.07 3.62 -3.23
C VAL A 43 3.08 2.58 -2.11
N SER A 44 2.45 1.45 -2.36
CA SER A 44 2.44 0.29 -1.47
C SER A 44 3.41 -0.78 -1.99
N HIS A 45 4.47 -1.03 -1.25
CA HIS A 45 5.42 -2.09 -1.53
C HIS A 45 5.29 -3.19 -0.49
N ALA A 46 4.99 -4.43 -0.92
CA ALA A 46 4.80 -5.57 -0.02
C ALA A 46 3.89 -5.22 1.17
N GLY A 47 2.81 -4.47 0.90
CA GLY A 47 1.84 -4.04 1.90
C GLY A 47 0.84 -5.12 2.24
N VAL A 48 0.30 -5.08 3.46
CA VAL A 48 -0.75 -5.99 3.90
C VAL A 48 -2.11 -5.36 3.65
N TYR A 49 -2.88 -5.99 2.78
CA TYR A 49 -4.23 -5.55 2.40
C TYR A 49 -5.32 -6.19 3.25
N ASP A 50 -5.20 -7.51 3.47
CA ASP A 50 -6.18 -8.28 4.24
C ASP A 50 -5.47 -9.15 5.28
N LEU A 51 -5.70 -8.84 6.55
CA LEU A 51 -5.01 -9.51 7.65
C LEU A 51 -5.44 -10.98 7.82
N LYS A 52 -6.68 -11.33 7.43
CA LYS A 52 -7.16 -12.72 7.55
C LYS A 52 -6.43 -13.63 6.56
N SER A 53 -6.34 -13.21 5.29
CA SER A 53 -5.62 -13.97 4.28
C SER A 53 -4.10 -13.96 4.55
N MET A 54 -3.54 -12.82 4.98
CA MET A 54 -2.13 -12.77 5.38
C MET A 54 -1.79 -13.76 6.49
N ALA A 55 -2.61 -13.84 7.53
CA ALA A 55 -2.37 -14.76 8.66
C ALA A 55 -2.36 -16.24 8.23
N GLY A 56 -3.07 -16.58 7.15
CA GLY A 56 -3.11 -17.94 6.60
C GLY A 56 -1.96 -18.30 5.66
N GLU A 57 -1.17 -17.31 5.23
CA GLU A 57 -0.16 -17.49 4.17
C GLU A 57 1.26 -17.10 4.60
N THR A 58 1.42 -16.26 5.62
CA THR A 58 2.73 -15.75 6.06
C THR A 58 3.62 -16.81 6.68
N GLU A 59 4.93 -16.75 6.45
CA GLU A 59 5.92 -17.54 7.17
C GLU A 59 6.10 -17.09 8.64
N GLU A 60 5.66 -15.88 8.98
CA GLU A 60 5.83 -15.28 10.31
C GLU A 60 4.56 -15.42 11.17
N LEU A 61 4.12 -16.66 11.42
CA LEU A 61 2.90 -16.94 12.21
C LEU A 61 2.92 -16.37 13.64
N TRP A 62 4.12 -16.17 14.21
CA TRP A 62 4.28 -15.53 15.51
C TRP A 62 3.74 -14.09 15.53
N PHE A 63 3.86 -13.36 14.41
CA PHE A 63 3.44 -11.97 14.32
C PHE A 63 1.92 -11.80 14.50
N PRO A 64 1.04 -12.46 13.70
CA PRO A 64 -0.40 -12.33 13.93
C PRO A 64 -0.83 -12.84 15.31
N LEU A 65 -0.23 -13.91 15.82
CA LEU A 65 -0.55 -14.45 17.14
C LEU A 65 -0.27 -13.42 18.25
N TRP A 66 0.83 -12.71 18.16
CA TRP A 66 1.23 -11.74 19.18
C TRP A 66 0.49 -10.40 19.05
N GLU A 67 0.45 -9.83 17.84
CA GLU A 67 -0.16 -8.51 17.58
C GLU A 67 -1.69 -8.54 17.75
N PHE A 68 -2.35 -9.58 17.27
CA PHE A 68 -3.81 -9.68 17.25
C PHE A 68 -4.38 -10.59 18.34
N LYS A 69 -3.52 -11.10 19.24
CA LYS A 69 -3.90 -11.96 20.39
C LYS A 69 -4.61 -13.24 19.95
N GLY A 70 -4.17 -13.85 18.88
CA GLY A 70 -4.71 -15.09 18.34
C GLY A 70 -4.85 -15.04 16.82
N MET A 71 -5.31 -16.14 16.27
CA MET A 71 -5.59 -16.28 14.84
C MET A 71 -6.95 -15.68 14.48
N PRO A 72 -7.30 -15.54 13.17
CA PRO A 72 -8.57 -14.96 12.75
C PRO A 72 -9.82 -15.58 13.38
N TRP A 73 -9.78 -16.85 13.74
CA TRP A 73 -10.89 -17.54 14.42
C TRP A 73 -10.97 -17.25 15.92
N ASP A 74 -9.89 -16.77 16.55
CA ASP A 74 -9.85 -16.38 17.96
C ASP A 74 -10.23 -14.90 18.17
N SER A 75 -9.85 -14.04 17.21
CA SER A 75 -10.03 -12.58 17.29
C SER A 75 -10.59 -11.97 15.99
N PRO A 76 -11.71 -12.47 15.44
CA PRO A 76 -12.21 -12.09 14.11
C PRO A 76 -12.44 -10.60 13.94
N ASP A 77 -12.97 -9.94 14.97
CA ASP A 77 -13.25 -8.51 14.96
C ASP A 77 -12.00 -7.65 14.83
N THR A 78 -10.88 -8.08 15.44
CA THR A 78 -9.60 -7.37 15.35
C THR A 78 -9.07 -7.41 13.94
N TYR A 79 -9.08 -8.60 13.32
CA TYR A 79 -8.65 -8.77 11.95
C TYR A 79 -9.50 -7.94 10.97
N GLU A 80 -10.81 -7.93 11.15
CA GLU A 80 -11.70 -7.15 10.29
C GLU A 80 -11.51 -5.65 10.44
N LYS A 81 -11.47 -5.15 11.68
CA LYS A 81 -11.32 -3.72 11.97
C LYS A 81 -10.00 -3.14 11.50
N LEU A 82 -8.93 -3.94 11.51
CA LEU A 82 -7.59 -3.49 11.16
C LEU A 82 -7.19 -3.84 9.72
N SER A 83 -8.00 -4.57 8.96
CA SER A 83 -7.73 -4.87 7.55
C SER A 83 -8.08 -3.68 6.65
N PRO A 84 -7.13 -3.17 5.84
CA PRO A 84 -7.43 -2.17 4.81
C PRO A 84 -8.54 -2.60 3.86
N SER A 85 -8.68 -3.90 3.58
CA SER A 85 -9.73 -4.48 2.72
C SER A 85 -11.15 -4.12 3.16
N THR A 86 -11.38 -3.96 4.46
CA THR A 86 -12.67 -3.55 5.03
C THR A 86 -13.11 -2.17 4.55
N PHE A 87 -12.15 -1.30 4.25
CA PHE A 87 -12.38 0.08 3.82
C PHE A 87 -12.25 0.29 2.31
N ALA A 88 -12.24 -0.78 1.52
CA ALA A 88 -11.99 -0.70 0.09
C ALA A 88 -12.96 0.24 -0.66
N LYS A 89 -14.19 0.37 -0.21
CA LYS A 89 -15.20 1.29 -0.80
C LYS A 89 -14.79 2.76 -0.74
N GLU A 90 -13.91 3.12 0.19
CA GLU A 90 -13.44 4.49 0.40
C GLU A 90 -12.21 4.84 -0.45
N PHE A 91 -11.65 3.88 -1.16
CA PHE A 91 -10.45 4.06 -1.97
C PHE A 91 -10.70 5.02 -3.13
N LYS A 92 -9.80 6.01 -3.29
CA LYS A 92 -9.88 7.01 -4.38
C LYS A 92 -8.52 7.43 -4.91
N THR A 93 -7.48 7.31 -4.10
CA THR A 93 -6.16 7.84 -4.44
C THR A 93 -5.43 6.93 -5.42
N PRO A 94 -4.84 7.48 -6.50
CA PRO A 94 -3.98 6.74 -7.40
C PRO A 94 -2.88 5.97 -6.67
N THR A 95 -2.76 4.67 -6.92
CA THR A 95 -1.89 3.79 -6.12
C THR A 95 -1.01 2.90 -6.99
N LEU A 96 0.31 2.96 -6.73
CA LEU A 96 1.29 2.02 -7.25
C LEU A 96 1.44 0.85 -6.27
N VAL A 97 1.27 -0.36 -6.76
CA VAL A 97 1.47 -1.60 -5.98
C VAL A 97 2.73 -2.30 -6.49
N MET A 98 3.64 -2.65 -5.58
CA MET A 98 4.90 -3.32 -5.92
C MET A 98 5.12 -4.51 -5.00
N HIS A 99 5.49 -5.67 -5.56
CA HIS A 99 5.65 -6.90 -4.78
C HIS A 99 6.66 -7.86 -5.39
N GLY A 100 7.42 -8.55 -4.53
CA GLY A 100 8.21 -9.72 -4.94
C GLY A 100 7.31 -10.97 -4.99
N GLU A 101 7.41 -11.77 -6.05
CA GLU A 101 6.59 -12.98 -6.18
C GLU A 101 6.98 -14.06 -5.17
N LEU A 102 8.25 -14.05 -4.73
CA LEU A 102 8.78 -14.99 -3.73
C LEU A 102 8.73 -14.41 -2.30
N ASP A 103 7.84 -13.48 -2.05
CA ASP A 103 7.63 -12.92 -0.72
C ASP A 103 6.74 -13.85 0.11
N TYR A 104 7.36 -14.54 1.07
CA TYR A 104 6.67 -15.43 2.03
C TYR A 104 6.39 -14.74 3.35
N ARG A 105 6.91 -13.54 3.58
CA ARG A 105 6.67 -12.73 4.78
C ARG A 105 5.35 -11.97 4.67
N VAL A 106 5.22 -11.16 3.61
CA VAL A 106 3.93 -10.60 3.18
C VAL A 106 3.61 -11.22 1.83
N PRO A 107 2.79 -12.26 1.80
CA PRO A 107 2.55 -13.02 0.57
C PRO A 107 2.06 -12.16 -0.58
N VAL A 108 2.51 -12.45 -1.79
CA VAL A 108 2.20 -11.68 -3.01
C VAL A 108 0.70 -11.53 -3.25
N GLY A 109 -0.11 -12.45 -2.72
CA GLY A 109 -1.56 -12.39 -2.74
C GLY A 109 -2.12 -11.09 -2.14
N GLN A 110 -1.43 -10.48 -1.18
CA GLN A 110 -1.83 -9.21 -0.58
C GLN A 110 -1.82 -8.08 -1.61
N GLY A 111 -0.72 -7.93 -2.36
CA GLY A 111 -0.62 -6.96 -3.44
C GLY A 111 -1.60 -7.23 -4.59
N MET A 112 -1.82 -8.50 -4.94
CA MET A 112 -2.79 -8.88 -5.99
C MET A 112 -4.23 -8.53 -5.58
N GLN A 113 -4.62 -8.78 -4.34
CA GLN A 113 -5.95 -8.43 -3.80
C GLN A 113 -6.15 -6.91 -3.80
N LEU A 114 -5.18 -6.14 -3.32
CA LEU A 114 -5.22 -4.68 -3.36
C LEU A 114 -5.37 -4.15 -4.79
N PHE A 115 -4.52 -4.63 -5.72
CA PHE A 115 -4.57 -4.20 -7.12
C PHE A 115 -5.91 -4.53 -7.77
N SER A 116 -6.45 -5.72 -7.52
CA SER A 116 -7.77 -6.13 -8.01
C SER A 116 -8.88 -5.19 -7.50
N ALA A 117 -8.85 -4.85 -6.22
CA ALA A 117 -9.83 -3.92 -5.63
C ALA A 117 -9.76 -2.52 -6.27
N LEU A 118 -8.54 -2.00 -6.52
CA LEU A 118 -8.32 -0.73 -7.19
C LEU A 118 -8.86 -0.75 -8.63
N GLN A 119 -8.55 -1.81 -9.40
CA GLN A 119 -8.98 -1.94 -10.80
C GLN A 119 -10.50 -2.07 -10.93
N LEU A 120 -11.14 -2.87 -10.07
CA LEU A 120 -12.60 -3.02 -10.06
C LEU A 120 -13.32 -1.69 -9.78
N GLN A 121 -12.72 -0.82 -8.99
CA GLN A 121 -13.24 0.51 -8.68
C GLN A 121 -12.79 1.59 -9.67
N LYS A 122 -12.05 1.21 -10.73
CA LYS A 122 -11.53 2.12 -11.75
C LYS A 122 -10.61 3.20 -11.19
N ILE A 123 -9.94 2.92 -10.07
CA ILE A 123 -8.94 3.80 -9.48
C ILE A 123 -7.65 3.68 -10.29
N PRO A 124 -7.05 4.80 -10.73
CA PRO A 124 -5.77 4.73 -11.43
C PRO A 124 -4.74 3.96 -10.61
N SER A 125 -4.26 2.86 -11.15
CA SER A 125 -3.31 2.02 -10.45
C SER A 125 -2.41 1.25 -11.41
N LYS A 126 -1.23 0.93 -10.91
CA LYS A 126 -0.22 0.14 -11.61
C LYS A 126 0.31 -0.91 -10.64
N MET A 127 0.51 -2.13 -11.13
CA MET A 127 1.18 -3.19 -10.38
C MET A 127 2.50 -3.55 -11.04
N VAL A 128 3.55 -3.71 -10.24
CA VAL A 128 4.85 -4.24 -10.67
C VAL A 128 5.18 -5.45 -9.82
N LEU A 129 5.25 -6.60 -10.46
CA LEU A 129 5.70 -7.85 -9.85
C LEU A 129 7.16 -8.10 -10.21
N PHE A 130 7.93 -8.56 -9.23
CA PHE A 130 9.30 -8.99 -9.39
C PHE A 130 9.35 -10.50 -9.19
N PRO A 131 9.37 -11.31 -10.27
CA PRO A 131 9.16 -12.76 -10.19
C PRO A 131 10.32 -13.49 -9.50
N ASP A 132 11.45 -12.85 -9.35
CA ASP A 132 12.67 -13.41 -8.79
C ASP A 132 13.15 -12.70 -7.52
N GLU A 133 12.29 -11.90 -6.88
CA GLU A 133 12.54 -11.21 -5.61
C GLU A 133 11.60 -11.70 -4.50
N GLY A 134 12.11 -11.63 -3.27
CA GLY A 134 11.33 -11.87 -2.06
C GLY A 134 10.78 -10.58 -1.46
N HIS A 135 10.81 -10.50 -0.11
CA HIS A 135 10.32 -9.32 0.62
C HIS A 135 11.10 -8.03 0.30
N TRP A 136 12.37 -8.16 -0.05
CA TRP A 136 13.24 -7.07 -0.47
C TRP A 136 13.58 -7.18 -1.95
N VAL A 137 13.56 -6.07 -2.67
CA VAL A 137 14.01 -5.99 -4.07
C VAL A 137 15.49 -5.64 -4.05
N LEU A 138 16.34 -6.65 -4.15
CA LEU A 138 17.79 -6.53 -3.94
C LEU A 138 18.62 -6.67 -5.20
N LYS A 139 18.12 -7.33 -6.25
CA LYS A 139 18.87 -7.49 -7.50
C LYS A 139 19.02 -6.14 -8.17
N PRO A 140 20.24 -5.76 -8.63
CA PRO A 140 20.52 -4.41 -9.10
C PRO A 140 19.59 -3.90 -10.21
N ARG A 141 19.25 -4.75 -11.18
CA ARG A 141 18.34 -4.37 -12.28
C ARG A 141 16.91 -4.14 -11.78
N ASN A 142 16.45 -5.01 -10.86
CA ASN A 142 15.13 -4.88 -10.25
C ASN A 142 15.05 -3.65 -9.36
N SER A 143 16.11 -3.37 -8.58
CA SER A 143 16.19 -2.15 -7.76
C SER A 143 16.15 -0.88 -8.62
N MET A 144 16.88 -0.84 -9.73
CA MET A 144 16.82 0.30 -10.66
C MET A 144 15.40 0.49 -11.22
N LEU A 145 14.73 -0.59 -11.61
CA LEU A 145 13.34 -0.54 -12.08
C LEU A 145 12.40 -0.06 -10.97
N TRP A 146 12.60 -0.55 -9.74
CA TRP A 146 11.83 -0.15 -8.57
C TRP A 146 11.92 1.36 -8.35
N TYR A 147 13.14 1.91 -8.20
CA TYR A 147 13.34 3.34 -7.98
C TYR A 147 12.78 4.19 -9.12
N LYS A 148 13.06 3.80 -10.37
CA LYS A 148 12.54 4.52 -11.53
C LYS A 148 11.01 4.55 -11.53
N THR A 149 10.36 3.41 -11.28
CA THR A 149 8.91 3.32 -11.29
C THR A 149 8.27 4.16 -10.19
N VAL A 150 8.85 4.15 -8.99
CA VAL A 150 8.36 4.97 -7.85
C VAL A 150 8.49 6.46 -8.18
N LEU A 151 9.66 6.89 -8.66
CA LEU A 151 9.90 8.30 -8.99
C LEU A 151 9.00 8.78 -10.13
N ASP A 152 8.84 7.99 -11.18
CA ASP A 152 7.94 8.31 -12.29
C ASP A 152 6.49 8.42 -11.82
N TRP A 153 6.02 7.46 -11.00
CA TRP A 153 4.67 7.47 -10.45
C TRP A 153 4.39 8.70 -9.59
N VAL A 154 5.25 8.94 -8.61
CA VAL A 154 5.11 10.10 -7.72
C VAL A 154 5.19 11.39 -8.52
N GLY A 155 6.15 11.52 -9.44
CA GLY A 155 6.30 12.68 -10.32
C GLY A 155 5.05 12.94 -11.16
N GLU A 156 4.50 11.90 -11.78
CA GLU A 156 3.29 12.00 -12.60
C GLU A 156 2.10 12.58 -11.82
N TRP A 157 1.83 12.05 -10.63
CA TRP A 157 0.64 12.43 -9.88
C TRP A 157 0.81 13.70 -9.06
N THR A 158 2.03 14.05 -8.63
CA THR A 158 2.29 15.28 -7.88
C THR A 158 2.50 16.51 -8.79
N THR A 159 2.83 16.31 -10.07
CA THR A 159 2.95 17.41 -11.05
C THR A 159 1.65 17.71 -11.77
N ARG A 160 0.72 16.77 -11.86
CA ARG A 160 -0.61 17.03 -12.43
C ARG A 160 -1.34 18.06 -11.54
N ARG A 161 -1.64 19.24 -12.08
CA ARG A 161 -2.62 20.14 -11.45
C ARG A 161 -3.93 19.36 -11.33
N ALA A 162 -4.63 19.50 -10.19
CA ALA A 162 -5.97 18.96 -10.05
C ALA A 162 -6.82 19.50 -11.22
N GLY A 163 -7.11 18.64 -12.19
CA GLY A 163 -8.16 18.94 -13.17
C GLY A 163 -9.49 19.05 -12.41
N PRO A 164 -10.48 19.80 -12.91
CA PRO A 164 -11.80 19.80 -12.29
C PRO A 164 -12.27 18.35 -12.15
N ALA A 165 -12.79 18.04 -10.97
CA ALA A 165 -13.40 16.72 -10.72
C ALA A 165 -14.43 16.49 -11.84
N THR A 166 -14.21 15.44 -12.62
CA THR A 166 -15.20 14.99 -13.62
C THR A 166 -16.42 14.48 -12.84
N PRO A 167 -17.63 14.95 -13.20
CA PRO A 167 -18.86 14.60 -12.49
C PRO A 167 -19.21 13.12 -12.54
#